data_714ebe79967c08b64f2713045ac54650
#
_entry.id   714ebe79967c08b64f2713045ac54650
#
_cell.length_a   1.000
_cell.length_b   1.000
_cell.length_c   1.000
_cell.angle_alpha   90.00
_cell.angle_beta   90.00
_cell.angle_gamma   90.00
#
_symmetry.space_group_name_H-M   'P 1'
#
loop_
_entity.id
_entity.type
_entity.pdbx_description
1 polymer ?
#
loop_
_entity_poly.entity_id
_entity_poly.type
_entity_poly.pdbx_seq_one_letter_code
_entity_poly.pdbx_strand_id
1 'polypeptide(L)'
;MRRERRNWLVLSVSLSVVLGVGTRVYAQSLTWLGILGGGWSKAFGVSADGAVVVGEANNASYQPRAFRWTAAGGMQDLGTLGGYDSVASGVSADGAVVVGWATNASGYDRAFRWTPSGGMEDLNSTYASLLTNGSYLGIASAISPDGRYIVGRGTNAATGRGEAFLLDTWRTGDTNGDGCIDDSDLLAVLFAFDTPGTGSTRHEDINKDGIVDDADLLIVLFNFGRGC
;
A
#
# COMPACT_ATOMS: atom_id res chain seq x y z
N MET A 1 20.50 15.13 -89.30
CA MET A 1 20.11 14.15 -88.25
C MET A 1 20.58 14.67 -86.92
N ARG A 2 19.71 15.29 -86.11
CA ARG A 2 20.01 15.76 -84.78
C ARG A 2 19.53 14.64 -83.78
N ARG A 3 20.44 14.04 -83.03
CA ARG A 3 20.12 13.14 -81.95
C ARG A 3 19.78 13.93 -80.71
N GLU A 4 18.53 13.89 -80.24
CA GLU A 4 18.14 14.38 -78.94
C GLU A 4 18.63 13.43 -77.87
N ARG A 5 19.39 13.97 -76.93
CA ARG A 5 19.75 13.27 -75.64
C ARG A 5 18.63 13.49 -74.63
N ARG A 6 17.91 12.41 -74.30
CA ARG A 6 16.94 12.44 -73.20
C ARG A 6 17.73 12.34 -71.89
N ASN A 7 17.76 13.42 -71.11
CA ASN A 7 18.23 13.42 -69.78
C ASN A 7 17.18 12.77 -68.85
N TRP A 8 17.54 11.61 -68.25
CA TRP A 8 16.74 11.02 -67.19
C TRP A 8 17.16 11.67 -65.89
N LEU A 9 16.29 12.47 -65.26
CA LEU A 9 16.42 12.91 -63.89
C LEU A 9 16.04 11.72 -62.99
N VAL A 10 17.03 11.16 -62.30
CA VAL A 10 16.80 10.20 -61.22
C VAL A 10 16.46 11.03 -60.00
N LEU A 11 15.19 11.08 -59.62
CA LEU A 11 14.78 11.61 -58.33
C LEU A 11 15.09 10.53 -57.26
N SER A 12 16.15 10.74 -56.51
CA SER A 12 16.41 9.97 -55.27
C SER A 12 15.52 10.54 -54.17
N VAL A 13 14.46 9.81 -53.81
CA VAL A 13 13.66 10.08 -52.62
C VAL A 13 14.40 9.51 -51.43
N SER A 14 15.07 10.35 -50.64
CA SER A 14 15.65 9.97 -49.36
C SER A 14 14.52 9.93 -48.32
N LEU A 15 14.14 8.72 -47.92
CA LEU A 15 13.21 8.51 -46.82
C LEU A 15 13.98 8.74 -45.50
N SER A 16 13.91 9.95 -44.97
CA SER A 16 14.41 10.25 -43.62
C SER A 16 13.42 9.73 -42.59
N VAL A 17 13.74 8.58 -41.95
CA VAL A 17 13.02 8.11 -40.77
C VAL A 17 13.42 9.02 -39.62
N VAL A 18 12.61 9.99 -39.30
CA VAL A 18 12.73 10.75 -38.04
C VAL A 18 12.21 9.83 -36.94
N LEU A 19 13.14 9.17 -36.23
CA LEU A 19 12.85 8.56 -34.93
C LEU A 19 12.52 9.69 -33.94
N GLY A 20 11.24 10.03 -33.84
CA GLY A 20 10.73 10.94 -32.82
C GLY A 20 10.93 10.31 -31.47
N VAL A 21 12.00 10.70 -30.75
CA VAL A 21 12.06 10.50 -29.31
C VAL A 21 10.95 11.37 -28.74
N GLY A 22 9.81 10.73 -28.47
CA GLY A 22 8.67 11.39 -27.83
C GLY A 22 9.11 11.80 -26.42
N THR A 23 9.52 13.05 -26.26
CA THR A 23 9.62 13.67 -24.94
C THR A 23 8.22 13.67 -24.35
N ARG A 24 8.00 12.86 -23.33
CA ARG A 24 6.76 12.94 -22.54
C ARG A 24 6.75 14.32 -21.90
N VAL A 25 5.96 15.22 -22.44
CA VAL A 25 5.66 16.49 -21.77
C VAL A 25 4.71 16.17 -20.65
N TYR A 26 5.22 16.13 -19.42
CA TYR A 26 4.38 16.05 -18.24
C TYR A 26 3.73 17.42 -18.03
N ALA A 27 2.46 17.56 -18.41
CA ALA A 27 1.68 18.74 -18.09
C ALA A 27 1.28 18.68 -16.62
N GLN A 28 1.48 19.77 -15.88
CA GLN A 28 0.92 19.93 -14.54
C GLN A 28 -0.61 19.85 -14.64
N SER A 29 -1.25 19.11 -13.73
CA SER A 29 -2.70 18.96 -13.70
C SER A 29 -3.22 19.04 -12.27
N LEU A 30 -4.45 19.50 -12.11
CA LEU A 30 -5.20 19.49 -10.85
C LEU A 30 -6.50 18.73 -11.08
N THR A 31 -6.78 17.75 -10.21
CA THR A 31 -8.02 16.97 -10.25
C THR A 31 -8.79 17.16 -8.95
N TRP A 32 -10.04 17.59 -9.06
CA TRP A 32 -10.97 17.61 -7.95
C TRP A 32 -11.62 16.24 -7.81
N LEU A 33 -11.53 15.62 -6.61
CA LEU A 33 -11.91 14.22 -6.38
C LEU A 33 -13.41 14.01 -6.13
N GLY A 34 -14.17 15.10 -5.91
CA GLY A 34 -15.60 15.02 -5.58
C GLY A 34 -15.87 14.81 -4.10
N ILE A 35 -17.08 14.32 -3.79
CA ILE A 35 -17.60 14.11 -2.42
C ILE A 35 -18.38 12.78 -2.35
N LEU A 36 -18.66 12.28 -1.14
CA LEU A 36 -19.50 11.08 -0.89
C LEU A 36 -21.01 11.39 -0.75
N GLY A 37 -21.46 12.51 -1.33
CA GLY A 37 -22.85 12.94 -1.26
C GLY A 37 -23.17 13.92 -0.11
N GLY A 38 -22.23 14.19 0.79
CA GLY A 38 -22.31 15.23 1.80
C GLY A 38 -21.70 16.56 1.33
N GLY A 39 -21.28 17.42 2.27
CA GLY A 39 -20.88 18.81 1.98
C GLY A 39 -19.39 19.00 1.72
N TRP A 40 -18.50 18.04 2.01
CA TRP A 40 -17.04 18.21 1.90
C TRP A 40 -16.27 16.89 1.83
N SER A 41 -15.03 16.99 1.37
CA SER A 41 -14.03 15.93 1.42
C SER A 41 -12.64 16.48 1.68
N LYS A 42 -11.74 15.68 2.27
CA LYS A 42 -10.32 15.98 2.52
C LYS A 42 -9.47 14.78 2.19
N ALA A 43 -8.41 14.97 1.42
CA ALA A 43 -7.42 13.94 1.11
C ALA A 43 -6.26 14.00 2.11
N PHE A 44 -5.78 12.82 2.57
CA PHE A 44 -4.68 12.69 3.54
C PHE A 44 -3.53 11.83 3.01
N GLY A 45 -3.79 10.89 2.10
CA GLY A 45 -2.79 10.00 1.55
C GLY A 45 -2.98 9.76 0.05
N VAL A 46 -1.88 9.38 -0.61
CA VAL A 46 -1.85 9.08 -2.05
C VAL A 46 -0.86 7.95 -2.32
N SER A 47 -1.21 7.03 -3.25
CA SER A 47 -0.32 5.96 -3.73
C SER A 47 0.87 6.53 -4.52
N ALA A 48 1.93 5.74 -4.70
CA ALA A 48 3.16 6.20 -5.34
C ALA A 48 2.96 6.69 -6.78
N ASP A 49 1.99 6.12 -7.49
CA ASP A 49 1.63 6.46 -8.87
C ASP A 49 0.54 7.54 -8.98
N GLY A 50 -0.03 7.99 -7.85
CA GLY A 50 -1.14 8.94 -7.82
C GLY A 50 -2.50 8.35 -8.22
N ALA A 51 -2.60 7.04 -8.46
CA ALA A 51 -3.84 6.39 -8.92
C ALA A 51 -4.88 6.21 -7.83
N VAL A 52 -4.45 6.13 -6.56
CA VAL A 52 -5.31 5.97 -5.39
C VAL A 52 -5.10 7.14 -4.43
N VAL A 53 -6.20 7.77 -4.02
CA VAL A 53 -6.19 8.81 -2.98
C VAL A 53 -7.12 8.39 -1.86
N VAL A 54 -6.72 8.62 -0.61
CA VAL A 54 -7.50 8.27 0.57
C VAL A 54 -7.69 9.48 1.48
N GLY A 55 -8.73 9.45 2.30
CA GLY A 55 -9.03 10.54 3.19
C GLY A 55 -10.37 10.38 3.91
N GLU A 56 -11.01 11.50 4.15
CA GLU A 56 -12.28 11.63 4.85
C GLU A 56 -13.27 12.44 4.02
N ALA A 57 -14.54 12.02 3.96
CA ALA A 57 -15.63 12.77 3.33
C ALA A 57 -16.94 12.52 4.08
N ASN A 58 -17.84 13.50 4.07
CA ASN A 58 -19.19 13.29 4.56
C ASN A 58 -20.02 12.50 3.52
N ASN A 59 -20.70 11.43 3.97
CA ASN A 59 -21.70 10.77 3.18
C ASN A 59 -23.01 11.61 3.08
N ALA A 60 -24.02 11.11 2.38
CA ALA A 60 -25.30 11.81 2.20
C ALA A 60 -26.05 12.07 3.51
N SER A 61 -25.74 11.33 4.58
CA SER A 61 -26.27 11.54 5.93
C SER A 61 -25.39 12.45 6.79
N TYR A 62 -24.42 13.15 6.18
CA TYR A 62 -23.45 14.02 6.86
C TYR A 62 -22.58 13.32 7.91
N GLN A 63 -22.39 12.02 7.77
CA GLN A 63 -21.50 11.25 8.64
C GLN A 63 -20.10 11.19 8.03
N PRO A 64 -19.03 11.45 8.80
CA PRO A 64 -17.65 11.30 8.33
C PRO A 64 -17.33 9.85 7.96
N ARG A 65 -16.73 9.65 6.80
CA ARG A 65 -16.35 8.34 6.27
C ARG A 65 -14.95 8.37 5.69
N ALA A 66 -14.19 7.34 6.02
CA ALA A 66 -12.98 7.02 5.28
C ALA A 66 -13.33 6.75 3.82
N PHE A 67 -12.59 7.33 2.90
CA PHE A 67 -12.77 7.05 1.49
C PHE A 67 -11.49 6.56 0.81
N ARG A 68 -11.68 5.82 -0.27
CA ARG A 68 -10.68 5.51 -1.28
C ARG A 68 -11.18 6.00 -2.63
N TRP A 69 -10.38 6.81 -3.31
CA TRP A 69 -10.72 7.34 -4.62
C TRP A 69 -9.79 6.76 -5.69
N THR A 70 -10.36 6.50 -6.87
CA THR A 70 -9.61 6.19 -8.11
C THR A 70 -10.24 6.92 -9.28
N ALA A 71 -9.48 7.16 -10.34
CA ALA A 71 -10.01 7.84 -11.53
C ALA A 71 -11.16 7.05 -12.20
N ALA A 72 -11.14 5.73 -12.16
CA ALA A 72 -12.17 4.87 -12.76
C ALA A 72 -13.39 4.67 -11.87
N GLY A 73 -13.19 4.55 -10.53
CA GLY A 73 -14.24 4.22 -9.58
C GLY A 73 -14.85 5.42 -8.84
N GLY A 74 -14.23 6.60 -8.95
CA GLY A 74 -14.59 7.75 -8.13
C GLY A 74 -14.28 7.52 -6.65
N MET A 75 -15.02 8.20 -5.77
CA MET A 75 -14.87 8.12 -4.32
C MET A 75 -15.74 6.98 -3.76
N GLN A 76 -15.10 6.01 -3.13
CA GLN A 76 -15.71 4.85 -2.48
C GLN A 76 -15.72 5.07 -0.97
N ASP A 77 -16.88 4.88 -0.32
CA ASP A 77 -17.02 4.79 1.14
C ASP A 77 -16.43 3.48 1.63
N LEU A 78 -15.50 3.51 2.57
CA LEU A 78 -14.86 2.31 3.15
C LEU A 78 -15.63 1.75 4.36
N GLY A 79 -16.69 2.43 4.81
CA GLY A 79 -17.48 2.03 5.96
C GLY A 79 -16.88 2.42 7.30
N THR A 80 -17.31 1.70 8.35
CA THR A 80 -16.85 1.83 9.74
C THR A 80 -16.68 0.45 10.38
N LEU A 81 -16.20 0.40 11.61
CA LEU A 81 -16.18 -0.82 12.43
C LEU A 81 -17.50 -1.02 13.23
N GLY A 82 -18.61 -0.52 12.69
CA GLY A 82 -19.95 -0.60 13.28
C GLY A 82 -20.37 0.65 14.06
N GLY A 83 -19.50 1.67 14.14
CA GLY A 83 -19.78 2.94 14.79
C GLY A 83 -20.14 4.06 13.82
N TYR A 84 -19.94 5.33 14.28
CA TYR A 84 -20.46 6.51 13.59
C TYR A 84 -19.53 7.02 12.48
N ASP A 85 -18.23 7.01 12.66
CA ASP A 85 -17.26 7.69 11.79
C ASP A 85 -16.02 6.86 11.49
N SER A 86 -15.33 7.24 10.42
CA SER A 86 -14.04 6.68 10.04
C SER A 86 -13.21 7.68 9.22
N VAL A 87 -11.89 7.55 9.28
CA VAL A 87 -10.91 8.38 8.57
C VAL A 87 -9.80 7.49 8.02
N ALA A 88 -9.49 7.59 6.73
CA ALA A 88 -8.33 6.96 6.12
C ALA A 88 -7.14 7.93 6.16
N SER A 89 -6.07 7.56 6.86
CA SER A 89 -4.90 8.41 7.10
C SER A 89 -3.74 8.13 6.13
N GLY A 90 -3.61 6.89 5.65
CA GLY A 90 -2.51 6.48 4.81
C GLY A 90 -2.89 5.34 3.86
N VAL A 91 -2.05 5.17 2.82
CA VAL A 91 -2.20 4.14 1.79
C VAL A 91 -0.82 3.64 1.37
N SER A 92 -0.70 2.34 1.07
CA SER A 92 0.52 1.74 0.54
C SER A 92 0.87 2.27 -0.86
N ALA A 93 2.13 2.07 -1.30
CA ALA A 93 2.60 2.58 -2.57
C ALA A 93 1.80 2.07 -3.78
N ASP A 94 1.35 0.83 -3.73
CA ASP A 94 0.51 0.18 -4.76
C ASP A 94 -0.99 0.51 -4.65
N GLY A 95 -1.41 1.25 -3.60
CA GLY A 95 -2.81 1.59 -3.35
C GLY A 95 -3.69 0.44 -2.86
N ALA A 96 -3.10 -0.73 -2.52
CA ALA A 96 -3.84 -1.93 -2.13
C ALA A 96 -4.24 -1.91 -0.66
N VAL A 97 -3.45 -1.32 0.23
CA VAL A 97 -3.70 -1.28 1.66
C VAL A 97 -3.96 0.15 2.13
N VAL A 98 -5.09 0.37 2.77
CA VAL A 98 -5.46 1.65 3.40
C VAL A 98 -5.48 1.47 4.92
N VAL A 99 -4.96 2.45 5.65
CA VAL A 99 -4.98 2.46 7.11
C VAL A 99 -5.57 3.74 7.66
N GLY A 100 -6.10 3.67 8.87
CA GLY A 100 -6.71 4.80 9.51
C GLY A 100 -7.33 4.45 10.86
N TRP A 101 -8.41 5.12 11.20
CA TRP A 101 -9.20 4.79 12.37
C TRP A 101 -10.69 4.84 12.07
N ALA A 102 -11.46 4.05 12.81
CA ALA A 102 -12.90 4.01 12.73
C ALA A 102 -13.48 3.77 14.13
N THR A 103 -14.67 4.30 14.38
CA THR A 103 -15.40 3.94 15.59
C THR A 103 -16.02 2.56 15.45
N ASN A 104 -15.91 1.75 16.50
CA ASN A 104 -16.58 0.47 16.59
C ASN A 104 -18.04 0.64 17.12
N ALA A 105 -18.79 -0.46 17.18
CA ALA A 105 -20.17 -0.46 17.65
C ALA A 105 -20.36 0.05 19.09
N SER A 106 -19.31 0.04 19.91
CA SER A 106 -19.30 0.58 21.27
C SER A 106 -18.87 2.05 21.34
N GLY A 107 -18.62 2.71 20.19
CA GLY A 107 -18.24 4.12 20.11
C GLY A 107 -16.77 4.41 20.42
N TYR A 108 -15.90 3.41 20.43
CA TYR A 108 -14.46 3.58 20.65
C TYR A 108 -13.71 3.63 19.33
N ASP A 109 -12.73 4.53 19.24
CA ASP A 109 -11.79 4.59 18.12
C ASP A 109 -10.90 3.34 18.09
N ARG A 110 -10.75 2.77 16.90
CA ARG A 110 -9.92 1.61 16.63
C ARG A 110 -9.13 1.83 15.34
N ALA A 111 -7.85 1.51 15.39
CA ALA A 111 -7.01 1.47 14.21
C ALA A 111 -7.52 0.37 13.28
N PHE A 112 -7.68 0.70 12.00
CA PHE A 112 -8.10 -0.25 10.98
C PHE A 112 -7.07 -0.39 9.86
N ARG A 113 -7.13 -1.54 9.19
CA ARG A 113 -6.59 -1.81 7.87
C ARG A 113 -7.75 -2.15 6.94
N TRP A 114 -7.69 -1.67 5.72
CA TRP A 114 -8.68 -2.00 4.69
C TRP A 114 -7.97 -2.48 3.43
N THR A 115 -8.52 -3.51 2.78
CA THR A 115 -8.09 -4.01 1.47
C THR A 115 -9.28 -4.24 0.56
N PRO A 116 -9.11 -4.26 -0.79
CA PRO A 116 -10.21 -4.50 -1.73
C PRO A 116 -10.91 -5.85 -1.51
N SER A 117 -10.20 -6.87 -1.09
CA SER A 117 -10.73 -8.23 -0.87
C SER A 117 -11.26 -8.46 0.54
N GLY A 118 -10.62 -7.88 1.56
CA GLY A 118 -10.95 -8.11 2.98
C GLY A 118 -11.90 -7.08 3.59
N GLY A 119 -12.08 -5.92 2.92
CA GLY A 119 -12.82 -4.81 3.53
C GLY A 119 -12.08 -4.18 4.71
N MET A 120 -12.83 -3.55 5.62
CA MET A 120 -12.29 -2.90 6.83
C MET A 120 -12.18 -3.91 7.97
N GLU A 121 -10.98 -4.08 8.52
CA GLU A 121 -10.68 -4.94 9.67
C GLU A 121 -10.13 -4.13 10.85
N ASP A 122 -10.53 -4.48 12.07
CA ASP A 122 -10.02 -3.90 13.30
C ASP A 122 -8.66 -4.54 13.62
N LEU A 123 -7.59 -3.74 13.62
CA LEU A 123 -6.23 -4.22 13.94
C LEU A 123 -6.15 -4.80 15.36
N ASN A 124 -7.01 -4.38 16.29
CA ASN A 124 -7.04 -4.96 17.63
C ASN A 124 -7.56 -6.40 17.63
N SER A 125 -8.46 -6.74 16.73
CA SER A 125 -8.96 -8.10 16.54
C SER A 125 -7.95 -8.96 15.78
N THR A 126 -7.41 -8.43 14.68
CA THR A 126 -6.44 -9.14 13.83
C THR A 126 -5.15 -9.48 14.59
N TYR A 127 -4.65 -8.54 15.40
CA TYR A 127 -3.41 -8.68 16.18
C TYR A 127 -3.62 -8.84 17.69
N ALA A 128 -4.75 -9.44 18.09
CA ALA A 128 -5.12 -9.63 19.51
C ALA A 128 -4.05 -10.36 20.31
N SER A 129 -3.31 -11.27 19.69
CA SER A 129 -2.20 -12.00 20.34
C SER A 129 -1.05 -11.10 20.80
N LEU A 130 -0.87 -9.93 20.21
CA LEU A 130 0.12 -8.93 20.58
C LEU A 130 -0.39 -7.98 21.68
N LEU A 131 -1.69 -7.98 21.96
CA LEU A 131 -2.38 -7.03 22.85
C LEU A 131 -2.91 -7.72 24.13
N THR A 132 -2.27 -8.80 24.56
CA THR A 132 -2.73 -9.68 25.66
C THR A 132 -2.78 -9.01 27.03
N ASN A 133 -2.12 -7.86 27.21
CA ASN A 133 -2.07 -7.10 28.45
C ASN A 133 -3.18 -6.05 28.60
N GLY A 134 -4.14 -5.99 27.65
CA GLY A 134 -5.20 -4.97 27.62
C GLY A 134 -4.82 -3.67 26.92
N SER A 135 -3.66 -3.62 26.26
CA SER A 135 -3.30 -2.52 25.33
C SER A 135 -4.22 -2.50 24.12
N TYR A 136 -4.36 -1.33 23.49
CA TYR A 136 -5.13 -1.24 22.24
C TYR A 136 -4.55 -0.21 21.28
N LEU A 137 -4.77 -0.43 19.98
CA LEU A 137 -4.41 0.45 18.88
C LEU A 137 -5.60 1.34 18.54
N GLY A 138 -5.49 2.65 18.82
CA GLY A 138 -6.59 3.60 18.60
C GLY A 138 -6.61 4.16 17.18
N ILE A 139 -5.47 4.63 16.68
CA ILE A 139 -5.34 5.33 15.40
C ILE A 139 -4.13 4.79 14.66
N ALA A 140 -4.31 4.36 13.42
CA ALA A 140 -3.21 4.16 12.47
C ALA A 140 -3.00 5.45 11.68
N SER A 141 -1.80 6.05 11.78
CA SER A 141 -1.48 7.35 11.19
C SER A 141 -0.83 7.24 9.83
N ALA A 142 -0.04 6.21 9.59
CA ALA A 142 0.67 5.97 8.33
C ALA A 142 1.01 4.49 8.15
N ILE A 143 1.31 4.13 6.91
CA ILE A 143 1.77 2.80 6.49
C ILE A 143 3.01 2.94 5.62
N SER A 144 3.94 1.98 5.70
CA SER A 144 5.11 1.93 4.83
C SER A 144 4.71 1.68 3.36
N PRO A 145 5.55 2.07 2.40
CA PRO A 145 5.26 1.90 0.97
C PRO A 145 4.94 0.46 0.56
N ASP A 146 5.60 -0.53 1.17
CA ASP A 146 5.40 -1.96 0.95
C ASP A 146 4.16 -2.53 1.66
N GLY A 147 3.43 -1.73 2.45
CA GLY A 147 2.24 -2.16 3.18
C GLY A 147 2.53 -2.91 4.49
N ARG A 148 3.80 -3.14 4.84
CA ARG A 148 4.21 -3.98 5.96
C ARG A 148 4.09 -3.29 7.32
N TYR A 149 4.63 -2.07 7.45
CA TYR A 149 4.71 -1.40 8.76
C TYR A 149 3.61 -0.36 8.90
N ILE A 150 2.86 -0.45 9.99
CA ILE A 150 1.84 0.53 10.37
C ILE A 150 2.31 1.25 11.63
N VAL A 151 2.26 2.57 11.61
CA VAL A 151 2.55 3.40 12.78
C VAL A 151 1.31 4.17 13.22
N GLY A 152 1.25 4.47 14.50
CA GLY A 152 0.10 5.23 15.00
C GLY A 152 0.17 5.50 16.50
N ARG A 153 -1.01 5.70 17.10
CA ARG A 153 -1.19 5.94 18.54
C ARG A 153 -2.16 4.94 19.12
N GLY A 154 -1.78 4.39 20.26
CA GLY A 154 -2.59 3.47 21.04
C GLY A 154 -2.49 3.74 22.53
N THR A 155 -3.10 2.89 23.35
CA THR A 155 -2.90 2.87 24.80
C THR A 155 -2.07 1.68 25.16
N ASN A 156 -0.94 1.91 25.81
CA ASN A 156 -0.09 0.89 26.39
C ASN A 156 -0.55 0.62 27.83
N ALA A 157 -1.18 -0.52 28.07
CA ALA A 157 -1.72 -0.86 29.39
C ALA A 157 -0.62 -1.05 30.45
N ALA A 158 0.60 -1.43 30.06
CA ALA A 158 1.72 -1.59 30.98
C ALA A 158 2.15 -0.26 31.63
N THR A 159 1.99 0.86 30.90
CA THR A 159 2.32 2.21 31.38
C THR A 159 1.09 3.05 31.71
N GLY A 160 -0.10 2.62 31.29
CA GLY A 160 -1.35 3.37 31.40
C GLY A 160 -1.41 4.62 30.51
N ARG A 161 -0.53 4.73 29.48
CA ARG A 161 -0.37 5.96 28.68
C ARG A 161 -0.79 5.77 27.23
N GLY A 162 -1.16 6.89 26.59
CA GLY A 162 -1.25 6.96 25.15
C GLY A 162 0.14 7.08 24.55
N GLU A 163 0.56 6.08 23.79
CA GLU A 163 1.90 5.99 23.21
C GLU A 163 1.83 5.75 21.70
N ALA A 164 2.92 6.10 21.00
CA ALA A 164 3.10 5.71 19.62
C ALA A 164 3.39 4.21 19.53
N PHE A 165 2.92 3.56 18.47
CA PHE A 165 3.23 2.17 18.15
C PHE A 165 3.82 2.02 16.76
N LEU A 166 4.59 0.95 16.57
CA LEU A 166 5.00 0.38 15.31
C LEU A 166 4.49 -1.06 15.25
N LEU A 167 3.63 -1.36 14.29
CA LEU A 167 3.11 -2.70 14.04
C LEU A 167 3.75 -3.25 12.77
N ASP A 168 4.42 -4.39 12.86
CA ASP A 168 4.82 -5.21 11.72
C ASP A 168 3.66 -6.16 11.40
N THR A 169 3.10 -6.05 10.21
CA THR A 169 1.89 -6.80 9.82
C THR A 169 2.21 -8.14 9.19
N TRP A 170 3.46 -8.37 8.79
CA TRP A 170 3.87 -9.61 8.16
C TRP A 170 4.08 -10.70 9.21
N ARG A 171 3.82 -11.91 8.81
CA ARG A 171 4.11 -13.07 9.64
C ARG A 171 5.60 -13.39 9.55
N THR A 172 6.15 -13.90 10.63
CA THR A 172 7.55 -14.35 10.62
C THR A 172 7.71 -15.52 9.63
N GLY A 173 8.49 -15.31 8.58
CA GLY A 173 8.68 -16.27 7.49
C GLY A 173 7.93 -15.93 6.21
N ASP A 174 6.99 -14.99 6.23
CA ASP A 174 6.31 -14.44 5.07
C ASP A 174 7.21 -13.34 4.47
N THR A 175 8.00 -13.67 3.48
CA THR A 175 9.02 -12.78 2.89
C THR A 175 8.47 -11.95 1.74
N ASN A 176 7.41 -12.42 1.08
CA ASN A 176 6.77 -11.74 -0.03
C ASN A 176 5.54 -10.90 0.38
N GLY A 177 5.03 -11.08 1.62
CA GLY A 177 3.92 -10.31 2.18
C GLY A 177 2.54 -10.70 1.66
N ASP A 178 2.38 -11.89 1.08
CA ASP A 178 1.09 -12.36 0.57
C ASP A 178 0.18 -12.96 1.65
N GLY A 179 0.71 -13.14 2.86
CA GLY A 179 0.02 -13.64 4.05
C GLY A 179 0.06 -15.16 4.20
N CYS A 180 0.62 -15.88 3.24
CA CYS A 180 0.89 -17.31 3.26
C CYS A 180 2.39 -17.53 3.46
N ILE A 181 2.79 -18.59 4.14
CA ILE A 181 4.20 -19.00 4.26
C ILE A 181 4.35 -20.32 3.50
N ASP A 182 4.85 -20.21 2.27
CA ASP A 182 4.88 -21.34 1.34
C ASP A 182 6.21 -21.43 0.55
N ASP A 183 6.17 -22.18 -0.55
CA ASP A 183 7.32 -22.38 -1.43
C ASP A 183 7.88 -21.07 -1.99
N SER A 184 7.04 -20.02 -2.15
CA SER A 184 7.46 -18.73 -2.69
C SER A 184 8.39 -18.01 -1.73
N ASP A 185 8.11 -18.07 -0.41
CA ASP A 185 8.97 -17.50 0.63
C ASP A 185 10.27 -18.25 0.77
N LEU A 186 10.18 -19.59 0.72
CA LEU A 186 11.38 -20.45 0.75
C LEU A 186 12.31 -20.13 -0.42
N LEU A 187 11.75 -19.97 -1.62
CA LEU A 187 12.52 -19.63 -2.82
C LEU A 187 13.12 -18.22 -2.72
N ALA A 188 12.40 -17.25 -2.14
CA ALA A 188 12.90 -15.89 -1.94
C ALA A 188 14.18 -15.92 -1.09
N VAL A 189 14.18 -16.61 0.05
CA VAL A 189 15.37 -16.77 0.90
C VAL A 189 16.49 -17.50 0.18
N LEU A 190 16.19 -18.58 -0.56
CA LEU A 190 17.19 -19.33 -1.32
C LEU A 190 17.85 -18.51 -2.44
N PHE A 191 17.10 -17.64 -3.12
CA PHE A 191 17.66 -16.77 -4.16
C PHE A 191 18.50 -15.60 -3.58
N ALA A 192 18.21 -15.19 -2.35
CA ALA A 192 18.96 -14.17 -1.63
C ALA A 192 20.12 -14.73 -0.78
N PHE A 193 20.32 -16.04 -0.76
CA PHE A 193 21.28 -16.72 0.10
C PHE A 193 22.71 -16.17 -0.07
N ASP A 194 23.46 -16.04 1.03
CA ASP A 194 24.79 -15.45 1.10
C ASP A 194 24.85 -13.96 0.66
N THR A 195 23.71 -13.27 0.59
CA THR A 195 23.67 -11.83 0.32
C THR A 195 23.53 -11.00 1.58
N PRO A 196 24.03 -9.74 1.59
CA PRO A 196 23.75 -8.85 2.71
C PRO A 196 22.25 -8.56 2.87
N GLY A 197 21.72 -8.72 4.07
CA GLY A 197 20.34 -8.40 4.44
C GLY A 197 20.04 -6.89 4.48
N THR A 198 20.50 -6.14 3.45
CA THR A 198 20.39 -4.67 3.38
C THR A 198 19.70 -4.20 2.11
N GLY A 199 18.98 -3.09 2.17
CA GLY A 199 18.30 -2.52 1.00
C GLY A 199 16.99 -3.24 0.67
N SER A 200 16.76 -3.59 -0.59
CA SER A 200 15.55 -4.25 -1.09
C SER A 200 15.44 -5.73 -0.72
N THR A 201 16.54 -6.36 -0.33
CA THR A 201 16.62 -7.79 0.07
C THR A 201 16.43 -8.00 1.58
N ARG A 202 15.92 -7.01 2.27
CA ARG A 202 15.77 -7.03 3.72
C ARG A 202 14.65 -7.93 4.24
N HIS A 203 13.80 -8.41 3.36
CA HIS A 203 12.67 -9.28 3.72
C HIS A 203 13.11 -10.73 3.92
N GLU A 204 14.17 -11.11 3.24
CA GLU A 204 14.78 -12.44 3.29
C GLU A 204 15.72 -12.61 4.49
N ASP A 205 16.29 -11.52 5.03
CA ASP A 205 16.99 -11.48 6.33
C ASP A 205 15.94 -11.35 7.45
N ILE A 206 15.35 -12.49 7.81
CA ILE A 206 14.19 -12.56 8.70
C ILE A 206 14.61 -12.34 10.15
N ASN A 207 15.78 -12.85 10.54
CA ASN A 207 16.33 -12.70 11.89
C ASN A 207 17.00 -11.34 12.12
N LYS A 208 17.24 -10.56 11.03
CA LYS A 208 17.84 -9.20 11.03
C LYS A 208 19.27 -9.17 11.57
N ASP A 209 20.06 -10.20 11.30
CA ASP A 209 21.48 -10.24 11.66
C ASP A 209 22.42 -9.61 10.59
N GLY A 210 21.87 -9.26 9.42
CA GLY A 210 22.53 -8.56 8.33
C GLY A 210 23.02 -9.47 7.20
N ILE A 211 22.74 -10.75 7.24
CA ILE A 211 23.09 -11.74 6.22
C ILE A 211 21.88 -12.66 6.01
N VAL A 212 21.58 -13.02 4.77
CA VAL A 212 20.59 -14.05 4.46
C VAL A 212 21.27 -15.41 4.46
N ASP A 213 20.95 -16.26 5.44
CA ASP A 213 21.61 -17.55 5.61
C ASP A 213 20.68 -18.69 6.08
N ASP A 214 21.27 -19.78 6.58
CA ASP A 214 20.56 -20.95 7.08
C ASP A 214 19.55 -20.64 8.16
N ALA A 215 19.82 -19.62 8.99
CA ALA A 215 18.93 -19.24 10.09
C ALA A 215 17.61 -18.68 9.56
N ASP A 216 17.65 -17.88 8.50
CA ASP A 216 16.45 -17.32 7.84
C ASP A 216 15.65 -18.43 7.17
N LEU A 217 16.34 -19.33 6.44
CA LEU A 217 15.72 -20.48 5.81
C LEU A 217 14.97 -21.36 6.81
N LEU A 218 15.58 -21.61 7.96
CA LEU A 218 14.95 -22.39 9.05
C LEU A 218 13.70 -21.69 9.59
N ILE A 219 13.69 -20.34 9.66
CA ILE A 219 12.51 -19.60 10.11
C ILE A 219 11.34 -19.82 9.16
N VAL A 220 11.56 -19.76 7.83
CA VAL A 220 10.50 -20.09 6.84
C VAL A 220 10.00 -21.52 7.05
N LEU A 221 10.90 -22.50 7.12
CA LEU A 221 10.55 -23.90 7.28
C LEU A 221 9.74 -24.19 8.55
N PHE A 222 10.10 -23.59 9.69
CA PHE A 222 9.36 -23.76 10.95
C PHE A 222 7.96 -23.12 10.93
N ASN A 223 7.73 -22.17 10.04
CA ASN A 223 6.45 -21.48 9.91
C ASN A 223 5.66 -21.91 8.67
N PHE A 224 6.19 -22.86 7.88
CA PHE A 224 5.62 -23.31 6.61
C PHE A 224 4.16 -23.75 6.74
N GLY A 225 3.32 -23.38 5.76
CA GLY A 225 1.90 -23.68 5.73
C GLY A 225 1.03 -22.77 6.63
N ARG A 226 1.62 -21.80 7.32
CA ARG A 226 0.83 -20.84 8.12
C ARG A 226 0.30 -19.73 7.25
N GLY A 227 -1.00 -19.43 7.44
CA GLY A 227 -1.65 -18.31 6.74
C GLY A 227 -2.27 -18.67 5.40
N CYS A 228 -2.02 -19.88 4.91
CA CYS A 228 -2.58 -20.38 3.65
C CYS A 228 -4.06 -20.91 3.80
#